data_bd590952976763a7dd24f2f08a2a24ef
#
_entry.id   bd590952976763a7dd24f2f08a2a24ef
#
_cell.length_a   1.000
_cell.length_b   1.000
_cell.length_c   1.000
_cell.angle_alpha   90.00
_cell.angle_beta   90.00
_cell.angle_gamma   90.00
#
_symmetry.space_group_name_H-M   'P 1'
#
loop_
_entity.id
_entity.type
_entity.pdbx_description
1 polymer ?
#
loop_
_entity_poly.entity_id
_entity_poly.type
_entity_poly.pdbx_seq_one_letter_code
_entity_poly.pdbx_strand_id
1 'polypeptide(L)'
;MNHKIYRIANGASGSSGSTEFDLTKKDITPMGGFVRYGVVKNDFVMIKGSCVGPVKRIVTLRKALRTHTSRAHTEKVSLKFIDTSSNFGHGRFQDAAEKNAFLGQLKIKSDA
;
A
#
# COMPACT_ATOMS: atom_id res chain seq x y z
N MET A 1 -6.17 4.33 -19.00
CA MET A 1 -7.53 4.87 -18.79
C MET A 1 -8.41 3.81 -18.12
N ASN A 2 -9.46 4.27 -17.43
CA ASN A 2 -10.48 3.40 -16.83
C ASN A 2 -9.89 2.40 -15.82
N HIS A 3 -9.15 2.92 -14.87
CA HIS A 3 -8.55 2.10 -13.82
C HIS A 3 -9.59 1.66 -12.80
N LYS A 4 -9.52 0.40 -12.39
CA LYS A 4 -10.33 -0.08 -11.30
C LYS A 4 -9.74 0.40 -9.98
N ILE A 5 -10.58 0.91 -9.10
CA ILE A 5 -10.16 1.36 -7.77
C ILE A 5 -10.26 0.19 -6.81
N TYR A 6 -9.16 -0.12 -6.13
CA TYR A 6 -9.12 -1.17 -5.13
C TYR A 6 -9.44 -0.65 -3.73
N ARG A 7 -8.96 0.54 -3.40
CA ARG A 7 -9.17 1.11 -2.07
C ARG A 7 -9.06 2.63 -2.10
N ILE A 8 -9.92 3.27 -1.31
CA ILE A 8 -9.77 4.69 -0.96
C ILE A 8 -9.67 4.74 0.56
N ALA A 9 -8.59 5.28 1.08
CA ALA A 9 -8.33 5.27 2.51
C ALA A 9 -7.48 6.46 2.95
N ASN A 10 -7.36 6.62 4.27
CA ASN A 10 -6.52 7.63 4.89
C ASN A 10 -5.25 6.97 5.42
N GLY A 11 -4.09 7.42 4.93
CA GLY A 11 -2.79 6.87 5.31
C GLY A 11 -2.40 7.09 6.76
N ALA A 12 -3.06 8.01 7.47
CA ALA A 12 -2.75 8.29 8.87
C ALA A 12 -3.55 7.41 9.84
N SER A 13 -4.42 6.54 9.35
CA SER A 13 -5.31 5.75 10.21
C SER A 13 -4.62 4.65 11.03
N GLY A 14 -3.37 4.33 10.69
CA GLY A 14 -2.62 3.24 11.34
C GLY A 14 -2.94 1.85 10.81
N SER A 15 -3.96 1.72 9.99
CA SER A 15 -4.40 0.44 9.43
C SER A 15 -4.70 0.51 7.94
N SER A 16 -4.15 1.51 7.24
CA SER A 16 -4.44 1.73 5.83
C SER A 16 -3.94 0.59 4.91
N GLY A 17 -2.98 -0.20 5.38
CA GLY A 17 -2.48 -1.37 4.66
C GLY A 17 -3.10 -2.69 5.09
N SER A 18 -4.07 -2.66 6.02
CA SER A 18 -4.73 -3.86 6.52
C SER A 18 -6.01 -4.15 5.75
N THR A 19 -6.45 -5.41 5.74
CA THR A 19 -7.73 -5.81 5.18
C THR A 19 -8.54 -6.55 6.24
N GLU A 20 -9.81 -6.79 5.94
CA GLU A 20 -10.68 -7.56 6.86
C GLU A 20 -10.21 -9.01 7.04
N PHE A 21 -9.41 -9.54 6.10
CA PHE A 21 -8.85 -10.89 6.17
C PHE A 21 -7.44 -10.90 6.77
N ASP A 22 -6.84 -9.74 6.98
CA ASP A 22 -5.49 -9.60 7.54
C ASP A 22 -5.62 -8.99 8.94
N LEU A 23 -5.32 -9.78 9.95
CA LEU A 23 -5.47 -9.36 11.35
C LEU A 23 -4.40 -8.40 11.82
N THR A 24 -3.30 -8.26 11.08
CA THR A 24 -2.25 -7.31 11.45
C THR A 24 -2.66 -5.89 11.08
N LYS A 25 -2.32 -4.95 11.94
CA LYS A 25 -2.53 -3.52 11.68
C LYS A 25 -1.25 -2.93 11.12
N LYS A 26 -1.33 -2.44 9.89
CA LYS A 26 -0.18 -1.84 9.22
C LYS A 26 -0.66 -0.74 8.29
N ASP A 27 0.24 0.20 8.00
CA ASP A 27 -0.03 1.27 7.05
C ASP A 27 0.27 0.81 5.63
N ILE A 28 -0.26 1.56 4.66
CA ILE A 28 -0.05 1.27 3.24
C ILE A 28 1.41 1.48 2.83
N THR A 29 2.14 2.34 3.53
CA THR A 29 3.55 2.60 3.22
C THR A 29 4.37 1.33 3.46
N PRO A 30 5.11 0.85 2.44
CA PRO A 30 5.94 -0.34 2.62
C PRO A 30 7.15 -0.07 3.51
N MET A 31 7.83 -1.14 3.91
CA MET A 31 9.07 -1.05 4.67
C MET A 31 10.08 -0.18 3.91
N GLY A 32 10.65 0.79 4.60
CA GLY A 32 11.57 1.75 3.99
C GLY A 32 10.91 2.87 3.22
N GLY A 33 9.57 2.92 3.16
CA GLY A 33 8.81 3.91 2.41
C GLY A 33 8.61 3.54 0.94
N PHE A 34 7.77 4.31 0.26
CA PHE A 34 7.64 4.17 -1.20
C PHE A 34 8.91 4.69 -1.86
N VAL A 35 9.49 3.88 -2.73
CA VAL A 35 10.74 4.20 -3.40
C VAL A 35 10.61 5.53 -4.14
N ARG A 36 11.52 6.47 -3.84
CA ARG A 36 11.57 7.82 -4.42
C ARG A 36 10.37 8.71 -4.10
N TYR A 37 9.46 8.25 -3.25
CA TYR A 37 8.31 9.06 -2.84
C TYR A 37 8.32 9.38 -1.34
N GLY A 38 8.42 8.37 -0.50
CA GLY A 38 8.41 8.53 0.95
C GLY A 38 7.22 7.83 1.60
N VAL A 39 6.61 8.49 2.58
CA VAL A 39 5.55 7.94 3.41
C VAL A 39 4.20 8.53 3.00
N VAL A 40 3.18 7.68 2.91
CA VAL A 40 1.81 8.12 2.63
C VAL A 40 1.06 8.27 3.95
N LYS A 41 0.76 9.52 4.32
CA LYS A 41 0.02 9.86 5.54
C LYS A 41 -1.31 10.53 5.26
N ASN A 42 -1.54 10.94 4.03
CA ASN A 42 -2.77 11.59 3.60
C ASN A 42 -3.73 10.58 2.98
N ASP A 43 -4.90 11.07 2.60
CA ASP A 43 -5.84 10.25 1.85
C ASP A 43 -5.20 9.77 0.55
N PHE A 44 -5.49 8.55 0.17
CA PHE A 44 -4.93 7.97 -1.05
C PHE A 44 -5.95 7.09 -1.76
N VAL A 45 -5.67 6.84 -3.03
CA VAL A 45 -6.46 5.95 -3.89
C VAL A 45 -5.53 4.88 -4.42
N MET A 46 -5.93 3.62 -4.24
CA MET A 46 -5.20 2.48 -4.81
C MET A 46 -5.91 2.04 -6.09
N ILE A 47 -5.21 2.10 -7.19
CA ILE A 47 -5.74 1.71 -8.50
C ILE A 47 -5.01 0.48 -9.04
N LYS A 48 -5.70 -0.28 -9.88
CA LYS A 48 -5.10 -1.41 -10.56
C LYS A 48 -4.26 -0.91 -11.73
N GLY A 49 -3.03 -1.41 -11.83
CA GLY A 49 -2.14 -1.07 -12.94
C GLY A 49 -1.35 0.21 -12.68
N SER A 50 -0.89 0.81 -13.76
CA SER A 50 -0.04 1.99 -13.71
C SER A 50 -0.79 3.23 -14.17
N CYS A 51 -0.31 4.38 -13.77
CA CYS A 51 -0.85 5.66 -14.23
C CYS A 51 0.23 6.45 -14.97
N VAL A 52 -0.19 7.53 -15.62
CA VAL A 52 0.72 8.36 -16.40
C VAL A 52 1.67 9.14 -15.51
N GLY A 53 2.89 9.36 -15.99
CA GLY A 53 3.88 10.21 -15.36
C GLY A 53 4.81 9.49 -14.41
N PRO A 54 5.90 10.16 -14.02
CA PRO A 54 6.84 9.61 -13.05
C PRO A 54 6.31 9.71 -11.62
N VAL A 55 7.02 9.09 -10.69
CA VAL A 55 6.78 9.24 -9.26
C VAL A 55 6.81 10.72 -8.89
N LYS A 56 5.92 11.14 -8.00
CA LYS A 56 5.74 12.53 -7.54
C LYS A 56 5.01 13.45 -8.52
N ARG A 57 4.58 12.95 -9.67
CA ARG A 57 3.79 13.76 -10.61
C ARG A 57 2.36 13.86 -10.15
N ILE A 58 1.80 15.06 -10.24
CA ILE A 58 0.39 15.29 -9.94
C ILE A 58 -0.47 14.61 -10.99
N VAL A 59 -1.47 13.84 -10.53
CA VAL A 59 -2.41 13.15 -11.41
C VAL A 59 -3.82 13.57 -11.03
N THR A 60 -4.59 14.01 -12.02
CA THR A 60 -6.00 14.36 -11.83
C THR A 60 -6.86 13.16 -12.20
N LEU A 61 -7.76 12.77 -11.30
CA LEU A 61 -8.69 11.66 -11.49
C LEU A 61 -10.11 12.18 -11.61
N ARG A 62 -10.90 11.48 -12.38
CA ARG A 62 -12.33 11.78 -12.54
C ARG A 62 -13.11 10.47 -12.63
N LYS A 63 -14.40 10.54 -12.37
CA LYS A 63 -15.27 9.39 -12.61
C LYS A 63 -15.31 9.09 -14.11
N ALA A 64 -15.47 7.81 -14.45
CA ALA A 64 -15.59 7.40 -15.83
C ALA A 64 -16.81 8.04 -16.48
N LEU A 65 -16.65 8.45 -17.74
CA LEU A 65 -17.72 9.09 -18.49
C LEU A 65 -18.83 8.11 -18.87
N ARG A 66 -18.44 6.85 -19.11
CA ARG A 66 -19.38 5.82 -19.57
C ARG A 66 -19.49 4.73 -18.53
N THR A 67 -20.65 4.09 -18.49
CA THR A 67 -20.87 2.91 -17.64
C THR A 67 -20.13 1.73 -18.23
N HIS A 68 -19.35 1.06 -17.38
CA HIS A 68 -18.63 -0.15 -17.77
C HIS A 68 -19.46 -1.37 -17.38
N THR A 69 -19.68 -2.26 -18.33
CA THR A 69 -20.53 -3.44 -18.16
C THR A 69 -19.76 -4.74 -18.10
N SER A 70 -18.45 -4.72 -18.37
CA SER A 70 -17.64 -5.93 -18.29
C SER A 70 -17.54 -6.43 -16.85
N ARG A 71 -17.43 -7.74 -16.70
CA ARG A 71 -17.35 -8.37 -15.38
C ARG A 71 -16.22 -7.81 -14.54
N ALA A 72 -15.07 -7.55 -15.16
CA ALA A 72 -13.91 -7.00 -14.44
C ALA A 72 -14.19 -5.66 -13.78
N HIS A 73 -15.08 -4.83 -14.36
CA HIS A 73 -15.44 -3.53 -13.79
C HIS A 73 -16.60 -3.59 -12.81
N THR A 74 -17.48 -4.57 -12.96
CA THR A 74 -18.69 -4.68 -12.13
C THR A 74 -18.50 -5.53 -10.87
N GLU A 75 -17.47 -6.36 -10.83
CA GLU A 75 -17.17 -7.17 -9.67
C GLU A 75 -16.79 -6.30 -8.47
N LYS A 76 -17.31 -6.67 -7.30
CA LYS A 76 -17.00 -6.00 -6.05
C LYS A 76 -15.59 -6.35 -5.59
N VAL A 77 -14.81 -5.34 -5.23
CA VAL A 77 -13.43 -5.54 -4.74
C VAL A 77 -13.47 -5.99 -3.28
N SER A 78 -12.77 -7.07 -2.99
CA SER A 78 -12.54 -7.53 -1.63
C SER A 78 -11.07 -7.95 -1.53
N LEU A 79 -10.23 -7.03 -1.05
CA LEU A 79 -8.80 -7.29 -0.92
C LEU A 79 -8.55 -8.22 0.25
N LYS A 80 -7.77 -9.27 0.04
CA LYS A 80 -7.40 -10.24 1.06
C LYS A 80 -6.11 -9.86 1.76
N PHE A 81 -5.13 -9.40 1.01
CA PHE A 81 -3.80 -9.07 1.53
C PHE A 81 -3.16 -7.98 0.69
N ILE A 82 -2.53 -7.03 1.37
CA ILE A 82 -1.74 -5.97 0.73
C ILE A 82 -0.30 -6.17 1.13
N ASP A 83 0.59 -6.32 0.15
CA ASP A 83 2.01 -6.50 0.39
C ASP A 83 2.66 -5.16 0.72
N THR A 84 3.22 -5.06 1.93
CA THR A 84 3.94 -3.87 2.39
C THR A 84 5.41 -4.16 2.69
N SER A 85 5.97 -5.19 2.07
CA SER A 85 7.40 -5.46 2.16
C SER A 85 8.19 -4.39 1.40
N SER A 86 9.50 -4.29 1.70
CA SER A 86 10.35 -3.30 1.05
C SER A 86 10.37 -3.46 -0.46
N ASN A 87 10.21 -2.36 -1.18
CA ASN A 87 10.27 -2.32 -2.64
C ASN A 87 11.66 -1.91 -3.15
N PHE A 88 12.57 -1.54 -2.27
CA PHE A 88 13.94 -1.17 -2.67
C PHE A 88 14.79 -2.40 -3.03
N GLY A 89 14.32 -3.57 -2.65
CA GLY A 89 14.92 -4.86 -3.00
C GLY A 89 13.85 -5.93 -2.87
N HIS A 90 14.25 -7.15 -2.57
CA HIS A 90 13.32 -8.24 -2.30
C HIS A 90 12.97 -8.27 -0.81
N GLY A 91 11.97 -7.51 -0.42
CA GLY A 91 11.55 -7.40 0.97
C GLY A 91 11.01 -8.71 1.53
N ARG A 92 11.31 -8.97 2.79
CA ARG A 92 10.94 -10.21 3.49
C ARG A 92 9.86 -9.98 4.54
N PHE A 93 9.82 -8.77 5.12
CA PHE A 93 8.93 -8.45 6.24
C PHE A 93 7.88 -7.44 5.83
N GLN A 94 6.70 -7.55 6.43
CA GLN A 94 5.60 -6.64 6.14
C GLN A 94 5.63 -5.37 6.99
N ASP A 95 6.17 -5.44 8.21
CA ASP A 95 6.31 -4.27 9.06
C ASP A 95 7.54 -4.41 9.96
N ALA A 96 7.87 -3.32 10.67
CA ALA A 96 9.05 -3.30 11.55
C ALA A 96 8.88 -4.22 12.75
N ALA A 97 7.67 -4.39 13.26
CA ALA A 97 7.42 -5.27 14.39
C ALA A 97 7.70 -6.73 14.03
N GLU A 98 7.28 -7.17 12.84
CA GLU A 98 7.57 -8.52 12.34
C GLU A 98 9.08 -8.73 12.18
N LYS A 99 9.76 -7.74 11.62
CA LYS A 99 11.22 -7.80 11.45
C LYS A 99 11.94 -7.93 12.79
N ASN A 100 11.55 -7.10 13.76
CA ASN A 100 12.19 -7.10 15.07
C ASN A 100 11.92 -8.41 15.84
N ALA A 101 10.73 -8.97 15.69
CA ALA A 101 10.39 -10.25 16.31
C ALA A 101 11.22 -11.39 15.75
N PHE A 102 11.50 -11.36 14.44
CA PHE A 102 12.31 -12.42 13.80
C PHE A 102 13.80 -12.26 14.06
N LEU A 103 14.35 -11.05 13.91
CA LEU A 103 15.77 -10.80 14.01
C LEU A 103 16.26 -10.65 15.46
N GLY A 104 15.35 -10.25 16.36
CA GLY A 104 15.72 -9.97 17.73
C GLY A 104 16.49 -8.66 17.87
N GLN A 105 17.21 -8.54 18.99
CA GLN A 105 17.97 -7.33 19.29
C GLN A 105 19.25 -7.25 18.46
N LEU A 106 19.53 -6.05 17.97
CA LEU A 106 20.80 -5.80 17.29
C LEU A 106 21.93 -5.74 18.30
N LYS A 107 23.12 -6.20 17.92
CA LYS A 107 24.28 -6.25 18.78
C LYS A 107 24.64 -4.90 19.41
N ILE A 108 24.54 -3.83 18.64
CA ILE A 108 24.83 -2.48 19.12
C ILE A 108 23.89 -2.07 20.26
N LYS A 109 22.61 -2.47 20.18
CA LYS A 109 21.63 -2.18 21.23
C LYS A 109 21.81 -3.05 22.46
N SER A 110 22.28 -4.27 22.29
CA SER A 110 22.50 -5.18 23.42
C SER A 110 23.68 -4.79 24.27
N ASP A 111 24.63 -4.03 23.73
CA ASP A 111 25.83 -3.56 24.44
C ASP A 111 25.59 -2.23 25.19
N ALA A 112 24.40 -1.65 25.07
CA ALA A 112 24.08 -0.36 25.69
C ALA A 112 23.46 -0.49 27.12
#